data_0a0d46280f55a11ca34954b11446c5ef
#
_entry.id   0a0d46280f55a11ca34954b11446c5ef
#
_cell.length_a   1.000
_cell.length_b   1.000
_cell.length_c   1.000
_cell.angle_alpha   90.00
_cell.angle_beta   90.00
_cell.angle_gamma   90.00
#
_symmetry.space_group_name_H-M   'P 1'
#
loop_
_entity.id
_entity.type
_entity.pdbx_description
1 polymer ?
#
loop_
_entity_poly.entity_id
_entity_poly.type
_entity_poly.pdbx_seq_one_letter_code
_entity_poly.pdbx_strand_id
1 'polypeptide(L)'
;LPNDELRYALALREVVHGAQRAIPWVRERLVRLASSYVNAYEVRTDALEEHFSQIDFSDPTSMTGLEKLSDPEVLLGAMQSERQKPVLEEMQRFASVLEGYTDVVVEILGQRMVASHVRIDEALRRHRLERGNAATFVDRLLGLELDRDHYDAGLEFCRGVVERGDGALEQLNRLWTREEMVPTGSEFTAPGLWLARIDLPES
;
A
#
# COMPACT_ATOMS: atom_id res chain seq x y z
N LEU A 1 22.33 -7.43 14.10
CA LEU A 1 21.24 -6.83 14.90
C LEU A 1 20.96 -7.73 16.10
N PRO A 2 20.71 -7.19 17.31
CA PRO A 2 20.26 -7.98 18.46
C PRO A 2 18.90 -8.60 18.14
N ASN A 3 18.76 -9.93 18.31
CA ASN A 3 17.52 -10.65 17.96
C ASN A 3 16.30 -10.17 18.76
N ASP A 4 16.51 -9.80 20.02
CA ASP A 4 15.42 -9.37 20.90
C ASP A 4 14.88 -7.98 20.49
N GLU A 5 15.77 -7.07 20.11
CA GLU A 5 15.36 -5.75 19.62
C GLU A 5 14.62 -5.84 18.27
N LEU A 6 15.06 -6.75 17.38
CA LEU A 6 14.35 -7.00 16.12
C LEU A 6 12.94 -7.60 16.37
N ARG A 7 12.85 -8.58 17.26
CA ARG A 7 11.55 -9.17 17.65
C ARG A 7 10.63 -8.14 18.25
N TYR A 8 11.17 -7.25 19.09
CA TYR A 8 10.41 -6.16 19.68
C TYR A 8 9.86 -5.20 18.61
N ALA A 9 10.68 -4.77 17.68
CA ALA A 9 10.26 -3.88 16.60
C ALA A 9 9.17 -4.53 15.71
N LEU A 10 9.33 -5.82 15.38
CA LEU A 10 8.30 -6.58 14.65
C LEU A 10 7.00 -6.67 15.45
N ALA A 11 7.09 -6.99 16.75
CA ALA A 11 5.90 -7.06 17.61
C ALA A 11 5.20 -5.71 17.71
N LEU A 12 5.95 -4.61 17.81
CA LEU A 12 5.40 -3.25 17.84
C LEU A 12 4.64 -2.93 16.55
N ARG A 13 5.21 -3.27 15.38
CA ARG A 13 4.50 -3.13 14.10
C ARG A 13 3.19 -3.90 14.08
N GLU A 14 3.21 -5.17 14.49
CA GLU A 14 2.00 -6.00 14.51
C GLU A 14 0.93 -5.46 15.48
N VAL A 15 1.34 -4.88 16.61
CA VAL A 15 0.42 -4.21 17.53
C VAL A 15 -0.23 -2.98 16.87
N VAL A 16 0.53 -2.15 16.18
CA VAL A 16 0.00 -0.97 15.46
C VAL A 16 -0.96 -1.41 14.35
N HIS A 17 -0.60 -2.38 13.52
CA HIS A 17 -1.49 -2.93 12.50
C HIS A 17 -2.74 -3.57 13.11
N GLY A 18 -2.59 -4.26 14.23
CA GLY A 18 -3.73 -4.81 14.98
C GLY A 18 -4.69 -3.73 15.45
N ALA A 19 -4.16 -2.63 16.02
CA ALA A 19 -4.94 -1.48 16.46
C ALA A 19 -5.70 -0.82 15.30
N GLN A 20 -5.05 -0.60 14.16
CA GLN A 20 -5.69 -0.06 12.96
C GLN A 20 -6.84 -0.96 12.47
N ARG A 21 -6.61 -2.27 12.36
CA ARG A 21 -7.62 -3.24 11.93
C ARG A 21 -8.75 -3.45 12.94
N ALA A 22 -8.54 -3.11 14.21
CA ALA A 22 -9.57 -3.15 15.24
C ALA A 22 -10.60 -2.01 15.08
N ILE A 23 -10.28 -0.97 14.34
CA ILE A 23 -11.20 0.13 14.03
C ILE A 23 -12.25 -0.36 13.02
N PRO A 24 -13.55 -0.35 13.35
CA PRO A 24 -14.58 -0.98 12.50
C PRO A 24 -14.59 -0.46 11.07
N TRP A 25 -14.59 0.86 10.87
CA TRP A 25 -14.65 1.47 9.54
C TRP A 25 -13.40 1.16 8.68
N VAL A 26 -12.21 1.01 9.30
CA VAL A 26 -10.98 0.62 8.57
C VAL A 26 -11.14 -0.76 7.95
N ARG A 27 -11.62 -1.72 8.74
CA ARG A 27 -11.88 -3.07 8.25
C ARG A 27 -12.98 -3.10 7.19
N GLU A 28 -14.06 -2.36 7.40
CA GLU A 28 -15.17 -2.25 6.46
C GLU A 28 -14.72 -1.64 5.14
N ARG A 29 -13.88 -0.59 5.19
CA ARG A 29 -13.28 0.02 3.99
C ARG A 29 -12.40 -0.95 3.23
N LEU A 30 -11.52 -1.68 3.91
CA LEU A 30 -10.67 -2.69 3.26
C LEU A 30 -11.51 -3.76 2.54
N VAL A 31 -12.54 -4.29 3.21
CA VAL A 31 -13.46 -5.28 2.60
C VAL A 31 -14.22 -4.68 1.43
N ARG A 32 -14.73 -3.46 1.56
CA ARG A 32 -15.46 -2.78 0.49
C ARG A 32 -14.58 -2.53 -0.73
N LEU A 33 -13.37 -2.03 -0.55
CA LEU A 33 -12.42 -1.80 -1.64
C LEU A 33 -12.04 -3.12 -2.33
N ALA A 34 -11.71 -4.16 -1.58
CA ALA A 34 -11.41 -5.47 -2.15
C ALA A 34 -12.60 -6.04 -2.94
N SER A 35 -13.82 -5.94 -2.40
CA SER A 35 -15.03 -6.36 -3.09
C SER A 35 -15.29 -5.53 -4.36
N SER A 36 -15.07 -4.21 -4.31
CA SER A 36 -15.22 -3.34 -5.47
C SER A 36 -14.21 -3.69 -6.56
N TYR A 37 -12.96 -3.99 -6.19
CA TYR A 37 -11.92 -4.40 -7.12
C TYR A 37 -12.27 -5.71 -7.84
N VAL A 38 -12.73 -6.71 -7.08
CA VAL A 38 -13.17 -7.99 -7.65
C VAL A 38 -14.40 -7.81 -8.54
N ASN A 39 -15.38 -7.01 -8.12
CA ASN A 39 -16.60 -6.76 -8.90
C ASN A 39 -16.36 -5.91 -10.17
N ALA A 40 -15.27 -5.13 -10.19
CA ALA A 40 -14.87 -4.35 -11.35
C ALA A 40 -14.07 -5.21 -12.38
N TYR A 41 -13.81 -6.47 -12.07
CA TYR A 41 -13.14 -7.39 -12.99
C TYR A 41 -14.04 -7.69 -14.19
N GLU A 42 -13.54 -7.44 -15.37
CA GLU A 42 -14.19 -7.78 -16.64
C GLU A 42 -13.25 -8.73 -17.41
N VAL A 43 -13.78 -9.88 -17.82
CA VAL A 43 -13.03 -10.78 -18.69
C VAL A 43 -12.93 -10.14 -20.07
N ARG A 44 -11.77 -9.61 -20.40
CA ARG A 44 -11.48 -9.04 -21.73
C ARG A 44 -10.98 -10.14 -22.67
N THR A 45 -11.92 -10.85 -23.29
CA THR A 45 -11.59 -11.85 -24.34
C THR A 45 -10.93 -11.21 -25.56
N ASP A 46 -11.30 -9.98 -25.88
CA ASP A 46 -10.72 -9.16 -26.95
C ASP A 46 -9.23 -8.86 -26.74
N ALA A 47 -8.80 -8.53 -25.52
CA ALA A 47 -7.40 -8.31 -25.23
C ALA A 47 -6.56 -9.60 -25.33
N LEU A 48 -7.13 -10.73 -24.96
CA LEU A 48 -6.50 -12.04 -25.16
C LEU A 48 -6.41 -12.39 -26.65
N GLU A 49 -7.48 -12.16 -27.42
CA GLU A 49 -7.48 -12.38 -28.87
C GLU A 49 -6.50 -11.46 -29.60
N GLU A 50 -6.36 -10.21 -29.18
CA GLU A 50 -5.39 -9.26 -29.73
C GLU A 50 -3.95 -9.70 -29.44
N HIS A 51 -3.66 -10.20 -28.24
CA HIS A 51 -2.35 -10.75 -27.89
C HIS A 51 -2.06 -12.04 -28.66
N PHE A 52 -3.03 -12.93 -28.82
CA PHE A 52 -2.88 -14.14 -29.61
C PHE A 52 -2.72 -13.84 -31.11
N SER A 53 -3.37 -12.80 -31.64
CA SER A 53 -3.26 -12.41 -33.05
C SER A 53 -1.89 -11.83 -33.43
N GLN A 54 -1.13 -11.33 -32.44
CA GLN A 54 0.22 -10.80 -32.63
C GLN A 54 1.30 -11.90 -32.62
N ILE A 55 0.93 -13.15 -32.29
CA ILE A 55 1.85 -14.28 -32.32
C ILE A 55 1.86 -14.88 -33.72
N ASP A 56 2.95 -14.70 -34.45
CA ASP A 56 3.17 -15.39 -35.70
C ASP A 56 3.65 -16.83 -35.44
N PHE A 57 2.72 -17.77 -35.50
CA PHE A 57 3.01 -19.21 -35.29
C PHE A 57 3.91 -19.80 -36.37
N SER A 58 4.22 -19.07 -37.45
CA SER A 58 5.10 -19.50 -38.52
C SER A 58 6.57 -19.21 -38.26
N ASP A 59 6.88 -18.35 -37.28
CA ASP A 59 8.25 -17.95 -36.91
C ASP A 59 8.68 -18.64 -35.61
N PRO A 60 9.71 -19.51 -35.61
CA PRO A 60 10.23 -20.16 -34.40
C PRO A 60 10.74 -19.19 -33.34
N THR A 61 11.08 -17.94 -33.72
CA THR A 61 11.52 -16.91 -32.77
C THR A 61 10.35 -16.25 -32.04
N SER A 62 9.13 -16.39 -32.53
CA SER A 62 7.91 -15.90 -31.86
C SER A 62 7.47 -16.79 -30.69
N MET A 63 8.11 -17.96 -30.50
CA MET A 63 7.92 -18.78 -29.29
C MET A 63 8.33 -18.04 -28.00
N THR A 64 9.19 -17.02 -28.08
CA THR A 64 9.43 -16.11 -26.96
C THR A 64 8.20 -15.28 -26.57
N GLY A 65 7.22 -15.14 -27.48
CA GLY A 65 5.91 -14.55 -27.20
C GLY A 65 5.03 -15.46 -26.32
N LEU A 66 5.11 -16.78 -26.52
CA LEU A 66 4.39 -17.77 -25.70
C LEU A 66 4.98 -17.90 -24.28
N GLU A 67 6.30 -17.75 -24.12
CA GLU A 67 6.92 -17.66 -22.79
C GLU A 67 6.43 -16.42 -22.02
N LYS A 68 6.28 -15.29 -22.70
CA LYS A 68 5.71 -14.07 -22.09
C LYS A 68 4.24 -14.24 -21.70
N LEU A 69 3.44 -15.01 -22.47
CA LEU A 69 2.06 -15.35 -22.09
C LEU A 69 2.00 -16.39 -20.96
N SER A 70 3.07 -17.12 -20.71
CA SER A 70 3.18 -18.00 -19.54
C SER A 70 3.59 -17.24 -18.29
N ASP A 71 3.96 -15.96 -18.41
CA ASP A 71 4.23 -15.09 -17.28
C ASP A 71 2.89 -14.63 -16.67
N PRO A 72 2.59 -15.05 -15.43
CA PRO A 72 1.35 -14.63 -14.75
C PRO A 72 1.19 -13.11 -14.65
N GLU A 73 2.29 -12.36 -14.64
CA GLU A 73 2.28 -10.90 -14.55
C GLU A 73 1.74 -10.27 -15.85
N VAL A 74 2.14 -10.79 -16.99
CA VAL A 74 1.65 -10.33 -18.30
C VAL A 74 0.16 -10.65 -18.46
N LEU A 75 -0.25 -11.86 -18.06
CA LEU A 75 -1.66 -12.26 -18.09
C LEU A 75 -2.52 -11.38 -17.16
N LEU A 76 -2.08 -11.17 -15.93
CA LEU A 76 -2.80 -10.35 -14.96
C LEU A 76 -2.90 -8.88 -15.41
N GLY A 77 -1.81 -8.32 -15.96
CA GLY A 77 -1.82 -6.97 -16.52
C GLY A 77 -2.76 -6.82 -17.72
N ALA A 78 -2.79 -7.82 -18.62
CA ALA A 78 -3.69 -7.84 -19.78
C ALA A 78 -5.17 -8.02 -19.37
N MET A 79 -5.43 -8.63 -18.20
CA MET A 79 -6.77 -8.87 -17.66
C MET A 79 -7.30 -7.73 -16.77
N GLN A 80 -6.45 -6.75 -16.41
CA GLN A 80 -6.88 -5.62 -15.60
C GLN A 80 -7.81 -4.71 -16.40
N SER A 81 -9.04 -4.54 -15.92
CA SER A 81 -10.02 -3.68 -16.57
C SER A 81 -9.80 -2.20 -16.24
N GLU A 82 -10.23 -1.31 -17.15
CA GLU A 82 -10.19 0.14 -16.91
C GLU A 82 -10.99 0.55 -15.65
N ARG A 83 -12.00 -0.23 -15.28
CA ARG A 83 -12.80 -0.02 -14.07
C ARG A 83 -12.08 -0.39 -12.79
N GLN A 84 -11.11 -1.28 -12.85
CA GLN A 84 -10.31 -1.67 -11.69
C GLN A 84 -9.27 -0.61 -11.32
N LYS A 85 -8.75 0.15 -12.28
CA LYS A 85 -7.68 1.14 -12.05
C LYS A 85 -8.00 2.14 -10.93
N PRO A 86 -9.13 2.86 -10.95
CA PRO A 86 -9.42 3.83 -9.88
C PRO A 86 -9.62 3.18 -8.52
N VAL A 87 -10.16 1.96 -8.48
CA VAL A 87 -10.31 1.22 -7.23
C VAL A 87 -8.95 0.80 -6.70
N LEU A 88 -8.07 0.33 -7.58
CA LEU A 88 -6.69 -0.05 -7.24
C LEU A 88 -5.91 1.15 -6.68
N GLU A 89 -5.97 2.30 -7.34
CA GLU A 89 -5.32 3.52 -6.85
C GLU A 89 -5.82 3.93 -5.45
N GLU A 90 -7.12 3.78 -5.19
CA GLU A 90 -7.69 4.04 -3.87
C GLU A 90 -7.21 3.04 -2.83
N MET A 91 -7.15 1.75 -3.19
CA MET A 91 -6.62 0.69 -2.32
C MET A 91 -5.16 0.93 -1.98
N GLN A 92 -4.33 1.22 -2.97
CA GLN A 92 -2.90 1.49 -2.79
C GLN A 92 -2.68 2.71 -1.91
N ARG A 93 -3.41 3.80 -2.16
CA ARG A 93 -3.34 5.02 -1.32
C ARG A 93 -3.73 4.74 0.12
N PHE A 94 -4.82 4.01 0.34
CA PHE A 94 -5.26 3.66 1.69
C PHE A 94 -4.24 2.75 2.40
N ALA A 95 -3.71 1.76 1.72
CA ALA A 95 -2.65 0.89 2.24
C ALA A 95 -1.37 1.68 2.55
N SER A 96 -0.99 2.64 1.69
CA SER A 96 0.16 3.53 1.93
C SER A 96 -0.01 4.37 3.20
N VAL A 97 -1.21 4.85 3.50
CA VAL A 97 -1.51 5.56 4.75
C VAL A 97 -1.37 4.65 5.95
N LEU A 98 -1.89 3.41 5.87
CA LEU A 98 -1.77 2.43 6.95
C LEU A 98 -0.30 2.11 7.26
N GLU A 99 0.49 1.85 6.23
CA GLU A 99 1.92 1.53 6.37
C GLU A 99 2.72 2.76 6.85
N GLY A 100 2.49 3.93 6.26
CA GLY A 100 3.18 5.16 6.63
C GLY A 100 2.91 5.57 8.08
N TYR A 101 1.67 5.44 8.54
CA TYR A 101 1.32 5.63 9.95
C TYR A 101 2.07 4.65 10.84
N THR A 102 2.08 3.37 10.47
CA THR A 102 2.77 2.33 11.23
C THR A 102 4.26 2.63 11.33
N ASP A 103 4.90 3.03 10.24
CA ASP A 103 6.32 3.38 10.22
C ASP A 103 6.63 4.57 11.14
N VAL A 104 5.82 5.64 11.10
CA VAL A 104 6.02 6.83 11.96
C VAL A 104 5.82 6.49 13.43
N VAL A 105 4.79 5.72 13.77
CA VAL A 105 4.54 5.32 15.17
C VAL A 105 5.67 4.44 15.69
N VAL A 106 6.10 3.45 14.90
CA VAL A 106 7.23 2.56 15.27
C VAL A 106 8.53 3.34 15.39
N GLU A 107 8.79 4.31 14.51
CA GLU A 107 9.95 5.20 14.60
C GLU A 107 9.95 5.99 15.90
N ILE A 108 8.86 6.68 16.22
CA ILE A 108 8.74 7.54 17.42
C ILE A 108 8.86 6.71 18.72
N LEU A 109 8.19 5.57 18.77
CA LEU A 109 8.25 4.69 19.94
C LEU A 109 9.57 3.93 20.01
N GLY A 110 10.09 3.47 18.87
CA GLY A 110 11.35 2.77 18.77
C GLY A 110 12.53 3.61 19.25
N GLN A 111 12.57 4.90 18.92
CA GLN A 111 13.60 5.83 19.42
C GLN A 111 13.69 5.87 20.96
N ARG A 112 12.58 5.67 21.66
CA ARG A 112 12.52 5.69 23.12
C ARG A 112 12.83 4.35 23.78
N MET A 113 12.68 3.24 23.04
CA MET A 113 12.64 1.90 23.62
C MET A 113 13.72 0.95 23.10
N VAL A 114 14.34 1.27 21.94
CA VAL A 114 15.27 0.35 21.24
C VAL A 114 16.54 1.10 20.83
N ALA A 115 17.67 0.72 21.39
CA ALA A 115 18.95 1.40 21.13
C ALA A 115 19.38 1.33 19.66
N SER A 116 19.08 0.22 18.97
CA SER A 116 19.42 -0.01 17.56
C SER A 116 18.29 0.34 16.59
N HIS A 117 17.29 1.14 16.99
CA HIS A 117 16.07 1.40 16.20
C HIS A 117 16.36 1.82 14.75
N VAL A 118 17.31 2.71 14.49
CA VAL A 118 17.67 3.17 13.13
C VAL A 118 18.10 2.02 12.23
N ARG A 119 18.94 1.11 12.76
CA ARG A 119 19.45 -0.04 12.00
C ARG A 119 18.37 -1.09 11.76
N ILE A 120 17.45 -1.24 12.71
CA ILE A 120 16.33 -2.17 12.61
C ILE A 120 15.32 -1.63 11.60
N ASP A 121 14.98 -0.37 11.66
CA ASP A 121 14.07 0.28 10.74
C ASP A 121 14.55 0.18 9.29
N GLU A 122 15.82 0.47 9.06
CA GLU A 122 16.46 0.29 7.75
C GLU A 122 16.43 -1.17 7.27
N ALA A 123 16.71 -2.13 8.16
CA ALA A 123 16.66 -3.55 7.82
C ALA A 123 15.24 -4.03 7.48
N LEU A 124 14.23 -3.59 8.23
CA LEU A 124 12.84 -3.92 7.97
C LEU A 124 12.33 -3.30 6.67
N ARG A 125 12.76 -2.06 6.37
CA ARG A 125 12.43 -1.38 5.11
C ARG A 125 13.02 -2.12 3.91
N ARG A 126 14.28 -2.52 3.95
CA ARG A 126 14.90 -3.35 2.89
C ARG A 126 14.20 -4.68 2.73
N HIS A 127 13.92 -5.37 3.83
CA HIS A 127 13.24 -6.67 3.78
C HIS A 127 11.84 -6.59 3.15
N ARG A 128 11.11 -5.50 3.34
CA ARG A 128 9.81 -5.29 2.67
C ARG A 128 9.95 -5.19 1.16
N LEU A 129 10.99 -4.52 0.68
CA LEU A 129 11.27 -4.38 -0.75
C LEU A 129 11.81 -5.68 -1.39
N GLU A 130 12.37 -6.57 -0.58
CA GLU A 130 12.95 -7.86 -1.00
C GLU A 130 11.99 -9.05 -0.81
N ARG A 131 10.69 -8.81 -0.55
CA ARG A 131 9.71 -9.88 -0.32
C ARG A 131 9.73 -10.90 -1.44
N GLY A 132 9.78 -12.19 -1.05
CA GLY A 132 9.88 -13.29 -1.99
C GLY A 132 8.63 -13.48 -2.86
N ASN A 133 8.81 -14.07 -4.02
CA ASN A 133 7.85 -14.19 -5.14
C ASN A 133 6.43 -14.66 -4.77
N ALA A 134 6.25 -15.48 -3.73
CA ALA A 134 4.93 -16.04 -3.41
C ALA A 134 4.00 -15.03 -2.68
N ALA A 135 4.51 -14.23 -1.75
CA ALA A 135 3.73 -13.18 -1.09
C ALA A 135 3.41 -12.05 -2.08
N THR A 136 4.39 -11.68 -2.89
CA THR A 136 4.25 -10.69 -3.96
C THR A 136 3.21 -11.13 -5.00
N PHE A 137 3.11 -12.44 -5.31
CA PHE A 137 2.12 -12.94 -6.25
C PHE A 137 0.67 -12.72 -5.78
N VAL A 138 0.39 -12.98 -4.49
CA VAL A 138 -0.94 -12.73 -3.91
C VAL A 138 -1.25 -11.23 -3.85
N ASP A 139 -0.27 -10.41 -3.48
CA ASP A 139 -0.41 -8.96 -3.45
C ASP A 139 -0.67 -8.40 -4.85
N ARG A 140 0.02 -8.92 -5.88
CA ARG A 140 -0.20 -8.58 -7.30
C ARG A 140 -1.56 -9.06 -7.80
N LEU A 141 -1.96 -10.30 -7.47
CA LEU A 141 -3.26 -10.85 -7.84
C LEU A 141 -4.42 -9.99 -7.33
N LEU A 142 -4.25 -9.41 -6.14
CA LEU A 142 -5.21 -8.51 -5.52
C LEU A 142 -4.98 -7.04 -5.90
N GLY A 143 -3.97 -6.72 -6.73
CA GLY A 143 -3.60 -5.35 -7.05
C GLY A 143 -3.05 -4.55 -5.86
N LEU A 144 -2.70 -5.22 -4.77
CA LEU A 144 -2.24 -4.62 -3.52
C LEU A 144 -0.72 -4.42 -3.48
N GLU A 145 -0.01 -4.63 -4.60
CA GLU A 145 1.42 -4.40 -4.64
C GLU A 145 1.71 -2.93 -4.40
N LEU A 146 2.17 -2.66 -3.18
CA LEU A 146 2.78 -1.37 -2.86
C LEU A 146 4.24 -1.44 -3.28
N ASP A 147 4.59 -0.66 -4.28
CA ASP A 147 5.97 -0.43 -4.64
C ASP A 147 6.65 0.55 -3.67
N ARG A 148 7.91 0.82 -3.92
CA ARG A 148 8.69 1.74 -3.09
C ARG A 148 8.06 3.13 -3.01
N ASP A 149 7.56 3.63 -4.13
CA ASP A 149 7.01 4.98 -4.22
C ASP A 149 5.75 5.12 -3.36
N HIS A 150 4.92 4.08 -3.29
CA HIS A 150 3.75 4.03 -2.41
C HIS A 150 4.14 4.04 -0.92
N TYR A 151 5.15 3.25 -0.53
CA TYR A 151 5.65 3.26 0.85
C TYR A 151 6.25 4.61 1.23
N ASP A 152 7.10 5.17 0.36
CA ASP A 152 7.75 6.45 0.60
C ASP A 152 6.72 7.58 0.67
N ALA A 153 5.73 7.61 -0.22
CA ALA A 153 4.66 8.61 -0.21
C ALA A 153 3.79 8.54 1.07
N GLY A 154 3.44 7.33 1.54
CA GLY A 154 2.72 7.14 2.80
C GLY A 154 3.50 7.65 4.01
N LEU A 155 4.78 7.32 4.05
CA LEU A 155 5.68 7.77 5.11
C LEU A 155 5.88 9.29 5.10
N GLU A 156 6.10 9.90 3.92
CA GLU A 156 6.25 11.35 3.76
C GLU A 156 5.00 12.11 4.18
N PHE A 157 3.81 11.63 3.78
CA PHE A 157 2.54 12.20 4.25
C PHE A 157 2.46 12.20 5.78
N CYS A 158 2.65 11.03 6.41
CA CYS A 158 2.52 10.89 7.85
C CYS A 158 3.57 11.71 8.62
N ARG A 159 4.83 11.75 8.17
CA ARG A 159 5.86 12.61 8.73
C ARG A 159 5.52 14.09 8.58
N GLY A 160 5.05 14.47 7.40
CA GLY A 160 4.66 15.85 7.14
C GLY A 160 3.50 16.34 8.01
N VAL A 161 2.60 15.45 8.41
CA VAL A 161 1.55 15.75 9.41
C VAL A 161 2.16 15.95 10.81
N VAL A 162 3.02 15.03 11.26
CA VAL A 162 3.66 15.10 12.58
C VAL A 162 4.54 16.35 12.70
N GLU A 163 5.33 16.67 11.70
CA GLU A 163 6.21 17.85 11.69
C GLU A 163 5.42 19.16 11.79
N ARG A 164 4.25 19.26 11.14
CA ARG A 164 3.37 20.44 11.21
C ARG A 164 2.55 20.52 12.47
N GLY A 165 2.38 19.41 13.16
CA GLY A 165 1.64 19.28 14.41
C GLY A 165 2.53 19.32 15.65
N ASP A 166 3.60 20.12 15.66
CA ASP A 166 4.55 20.26 16.77
C ASP A 166 5.19 18.93 17.21
N GLY A 167 5.31 17.97 16.29
CA GLY A 167 5.89 16.65 16.56
C GLY A 167 4.97 15.67 17.29
N ALA A 168 3.70 16.03 17.48
CA ALA A 168 2.75 15.21 18.21
C ALA A 168 2.02 14.20 17.31
N LEU A 169 1.91 12.95 17.76
CA LEU A 169 1.10 11.92 17.12
C LEU A 169 -0.41 12.24 17.15
N GLU A 170 -0.84 13.15 18.01
CA GLU A 170 -2.26 13.51 18.18
C GLU A 170 -2.90 13.97 16.88
N GLN A 171 -2.22 14.81 16.11
CA GLN A 171 -2.72 15.23 14.80
C GLN A 171 -2.82 14.05 13.83
N LEU A 172 -1.81 13.20 13.80
CA LEU A 172 -1.81 12.02 12.93
C LEU A 172 -2.88 10.99 13.35
N ASN A 173 -3.15 10.87 14.66
CA ASN A 173 -4.19 9.98 15.18
C ASN A 173 -5.61 10.37 14.73
N ARG A 174 -5.83 11.61 14.29
CA ARG A 174 -7.12 12.05 13.73
C ARG A 174 -7.50 11.27 12.47
N LEU A 175 -6.54 10.67 11.77
CA LEU A 175 -6.80 9.74 10.65
C LEU A 175 -7.82 8.65 11.02
N TRP A 176 -7.81 8.21 12.28
CA TRP A 176 -8.55 7.03 12.71
C TRP A 176 -9.91 7.36 13.35
N THR A 177 -10.26 8.63 13.47
CA THR A 177 -11.51 9.05 14.11
C THR A 177 -12.74 8.69 13.29
N ARG A 178 -12.64 8.81 11.95
CA ARG A 178 -13.71 8.48 11.00
C ARG A 178 -13.14 8.33 9.59
N GLU A 179 -13.90 7.68 8.70
CA GLU A 179 -13.45 7.35 7.35
C GLU A 179 -13.11 8.59 6.51
N GLU A 180 -13.83 9.69 6.67
CA GLU A 180 -13.65 10.94 5.93
C GLU A 180 -12.31 11.64 6.24
N MET A 181 -11.63 11.21 7.31
CA MET A 181 -10.29 11.70 7.66
C MET A 181 -9.19 11.11 6.77
N VAL A 182 -9.45 10.07 5.99
CA VAL A 182 -8.47 9.55 5.03
C VAL A 182 -8.13 10.65 4.01
N PRO A 183 -6.83 10.87 3.72
CA PRO A 183 -6.43 11.91 2.78
C PRO A 183 -6.88 11.60 1.34
N THR A 184 -7.29 12.64 0.63
CA THR A 184 -7.54 12.59 -0.81
C THR A 184 -6.22 12.52 -1.59
N GLY A 185 -6.27 12.26 -2.91
CA GLY A 185 -5.07 12.18 -3.73
C GLY A 185 -4.20 13.44 -3.68
N SER A 186 -4.81 14.63 -3.70
CA SER A 186 -4.10 15.91 -3.64
C SER A 186 -3.55 16.22 -2.24
N GLU A 187 -4.21 15.78 -1.20
CA GLU A 187 -3.77 15.96 0.18
C GLU A 187 -2.61 15.01 0.53
N PHE A 188 -2.56 13.86 -0.13
CA PHE A 188 -1.52 12.87 0.12
C PHE A 188 -0.11 13.40 -0.15
N THR A 189 0.03 14.24 -1.17
CA THR A 189 1.28 14.94 -1.47
C THR A 189 1.45 16.28 -0.77
N ALA A 190 0.40 16.75 -0.09
CA ALA A 190 0.37 18.05 0.57
C ALA A 190 -0.28 17.95 1.96
N PRO A 191 0.41 17.41 2.99
CA PRO A 191 -0.13 17.17 4.33
C PRO A 191 -0.78 18.41 4.99
N GLY A 192 -0.30 19.59 4.63
CA GLY A 192 -0.90 20.86 5.11
C GLY A 192 -2.33 21.08 4.61
N LEU A 193 -2.67 20.62 3.41
CA LEU A 193 -4.06 20.70 2.90
C LEU A 193 -4.98 19.76 3.69
N TRP A 194 -4.50 18.57 4.00
CA TRP A 194 -5.23 17.63 4.85
C TRP A 194 -5.52 18.22 6.23
N LEU A 195 -4.51 18.78 6.90
CA LEU A 195 -4.67 19.44 8.20
C LEU A 195 -5.69 20.59 8.10
N ALA A 196 -5.57 21.44 7.09
CA ALA A 196 -6.50 22.55 6.88
C ALA A 196 -7.95 22.05 6.70
N ARG A 197 -8.16 20.95 5.93
CA ARG A 197 -9.51 20.37 5.73
C ARG A 197 -10.10 19.83 7.01
N ILE A 198 -9.33 19.07 7.78
CA ILE A 198 -9.84 18.42 8.99
C ILE A 198 -10.06 19.40 10.16
N ASP A 199 -9.52 20.62 10.06
CA ASP A 199 -9.72 21.70 11.03
C ASP A 199 -10.92 22.59 10.69
N LEU A 200 -11.49 22.45 9.48
CA LEU A 200 -12.69 23.18 9.11
C LEU A 200 -13.89 22.66 9.93
N PRO A 201 -14.73 23.56 10.47
CA PRO A 201 -15.95 23.14 11.12
C PRO A 201 -16.88 22.46 10.10
N GLU A 202 -17.55 21.41 10.54
CA GLU A 202 -18.60 20.76 9.73
C GLU A 202 -19.70 21.76 9.41
N SER A 203 -20.01 21.94 8.13
CA SER A 203 -21.06 22.84 7.66
C SER A 203 -22.44 22.20 7.78
#